data_69dbe1c441a9817f3c0e1cdc08d08ee2
#
_entry.id   69dbe1c441a9817f3c0e1cdc08d08ee2
#
_cell.length_a   1.000
_cell.length_b   1.000
_cell.length_c   1.000
_cell.angle_alpha   90.00
_cell.angle_beta   90.00
_cell.angle_gamma   90.00
#
_symmetry.space_group_name_H-M   'P 1'
#
loop_
_entity.id
_entity.type
_entity.pdbx_description
1 polymer ?
#
loop_
_entity_poly.entity_id
_entity_poly.type
_entity_poly.pdbx_seq_one_letter_code
_entity_poly.pdbx_strand_id
1 'polypeptide(L)'
;MRWTFLSTCSVNVAILTLLIGCQSDQDAIGPAGDCLVQSSVTNGQAIAGSYIVTYKSTENLPVAPNARVGAAVQQLLTRHGLNDPNAQVLFSGESTGFLAHVSAAEAETLKADPSVELVEPDRIISICSCVDVAVTSTLTWNVKQTGYGRGDLNPDKTAWILDTGIDLDHPDLNVDTGRSQSFLTGKTADDENGHGTHIAGIIGALNNNIGVTGVASGATLVALRVLDNEGEGKLSALVQAVSYVNTNGKAGDVVNISIGGEGTSASLERVIKQAADKGILFAIAAGNEGESAEKYAPANVNHANVFTVSAMDQSGNFASFSNFGPTVDICAYGVRITSTYLNGRYASLSGTSMASPHVAGLLLIRGRTIPTNGFVKNDPDGTPDPIAGGE
;
A
#
# COMPACT_ATOMS: atom_id res chain seq x y z
N MET A 1 -32.01 57.43 56.76
CA MET A 1 -31.76 56.11 57.36
C MET A 1 -31.40 55.13 56.21
N ARG A 2 -30.13 54.77 56.14
CA ARG A 2 -29.60 53.85 55.10
C ARG A 2 -29.49 52.46 55.70
N TRP A 3 -30.05 51.50 55.06
CA TRP A 3 -29.84 50.09 55.37
C TRP A 3 -29.00 49.50 54.27
N THR A 4 -27.85 48.98 54.63
CA THR A 4 -26.91 48.20 53.79
C THR A 4 -27.27 46.73 53.91
N PHE A 5 -27.50 46.05 52.74
CA PHE A 5 -27.56 44.63 52.68
C PHE A 5 -26.23 44.05 52.14
N LEU A 6 -25.60 43.24 52.95
CA LEU A 6 -24.47 42.41 52.57
C LEU A 6 -25.01 41.19 51.80
N SER A 7 -24.54 41.01 50.57
CA SER A 7 -24.80 39.82 49.79
C SER A 7 -23.56 38.95 49.83
N THR A 8 -23.72 37.74 50.36
CA THR A 8 -22.71 36.69 50.40
C THR A 8 -22.61 36.03 49.02
N CYS A 9 -21.43 36.08 48.44
CA CYS A 9 -21.10 35.44 47.17
C CYS A 9 -20.73 33.97 47.42
N SER A 10 -21.61 33.04 47.04
CA SER A 10 -21.30 31.59 47.00
C SER A 10 -20.58 31.24 45.72
N VAL A 11 -19.35 30.77 45.83
CA VAL A 11 -18.55 30.28 44.72
C VAL A 11 -19.01 28.85 44.39
N ASN A 12 -19.73 28.69 43.27
CA ASN A 12 -19.97 27.40 42.68
C ASN A 12 -18.80 27.04 41.76
N VAL A 13 -18.01 26.08 42.17
CA VAL A 13 -17.00 25.43 41.30
C VAL A 13 -17.74 24.46 40.36
N ALA A 14 -17.94 24.89 39.13
CA ALA A 14 -18.39 24.01 38.05
C ALA A 14 -17.18 23.23 37.50
N ILE A 15 -17.15 21.92 37.73
CA ILE A 15 -16.23 21.00 37.08
C ILE A 15 -16.66 20.91 35.61
N LEU A 16 -15.91 21.54 34.73
CA LEU A 16 -16.07 21.46 33.27
C LEU A 16 -15.38 20.19 32.80
N THR A 17 -16.12 19.11 32.61
CA THR A 17 -15.66 17.95 31.86
C THR A 17 -15.57 18.34 30.39
N LEU A 18 -14.34 18.48 29.88
CA LEU A 18 -14.07 18.62 28.46
C LEU A 18 -14.36 17.27 27.77
N LEU A 19 -15.56 17.15 27.22
CA LEU A 19 -15.82 16.20 26.14
C LEU A 19 -15.22 16.80 24.89
N ILE A 20 -14.06 16.31 24.48
CA ILE A 20 -13.53 16.54 23.13
C ILE A 20 -14.40 15.70 22.21
N GLY A 21 -15.52 16.24 21.78
CA GLY A 21 -16.27 15.77 20.66
C GLY A 21 -15.62 16.33 19.40
N CYS A 22 -15.25 15.48 18.45
CA CYS A 22 -14.98 15.90 17.08
C CYS A 22 -16.21 16.63 16.56
N GLN A 23 -16.20 17.97 16.60
CA GLN A 23 -17.13 18.78 15.82
C GLN A 23 -16.59 18.83 14.40
N SER A 24 -17.36 18.29 13.46
CA SER A 24 -17.20 18.57 12.04
C SER A 24 -17.49 20.05 11.81
N ASP A 25 -16.45 20.82 11.58
CA ASP A 25 -16.60 22.19 11.08
C ASP A 25 -17.18 22.14 9.66
N GLN A 26 -18.48 22.37 9.54
CA GLN A 26 -19.21 22.45 8.27
C GLN A 26 -19.15 23.84 7.63
N ASP A 27 -18.26 24.73 7.98
CA ASP A 27 -18.18 26.06 7.38
C ASP A 27 -16.73 26.51 7.13
N ALA A 28 -16.08 25.89 6.14
CA ALA A 28 -15.00 26.53 5.40
C ALA A 28 -14.87 25.88 4.02
N ILE A 29 -15.75 26.28 3.09
CA ILE A 29 -15.49 26.11 1.66
C ILE A 29 -14.44 27.17 1.28
N GLY A 30 -13.19 26.96 1.70
CA GLY A 30 -12.03 27.53 1.04
C GLY A 30 -11.83 26.85 -0.33
N PRO A 31 -11.06 27.46 -1.27
CA PRO A 31 -10.69 26.77 -2.50
C PRO A 31 -10.09 25.42 -2.07
N ALA A 32 -10.59 24.33 -2.68
CA ALA A 32 -10.36 22.96 -2.30
C ALA A 32 -8.88 22.73 -1.93
N GLY A 33 -8.58 22.82 -0.64
CA GLY A 33 -7.30 22.44 -0.11
C GLY A 33 -7.19 20.92 -0.30
N ASP A 34 -6.12 20.48 -0.92
CA ASP A 34 -5.79 19.07 -1.00
C ASP A 34 -5.87 18.49 0.41
N CYS A 35 -6.56 17.37 0.53
CA CYS A 35 -6.74 16.74 1.83
C CYS A 35 -5.41 16.16 2.27
N LEU A 36 -4.76 16.82 3.21
CA LEU A 36 -3.48 16.40 3.79
C LEU A 36 -3.76 15.50 5.00
N VAL A 37 -3.99 14.23 4.76
CA VAL A 37 -3.82 13.23 5.82
C VAL A 37 -2.37 12.81 5.80
N GLN A 38 -1.63 13.22 6.82
CA GLN A 38 -0.26 12.77 7.02
C GLN A 38 -0.26 11.25 7.25
N SER A 39 0.73 10.57 6.68
CA SER A 39 1.05 9.21 7.07
C SER A 39 1.21 9.12 8.60
N SER A 40 1.00 7.93 9.15
CA SER A 40 1.24 7.69 10.59
C SER A 40 2.58 8.31 11.02
N VAL A 41 2.60 8.97 12.18
CA VAL A 41 3.82 9.54 12.77
C VAL A 41 4.92 8.47 13.02
N THR A 42 4.56 7.19 12.93
CA THR A 42 5.46 6.05 13.05
C THR A 42 5.92 5.48 11.71
N ASN A 43 5.40 6.00 10.58
CA ASN A 43 5.74 5.53 9.24
C ASN A 43 7.27 5.59 9.01
N GLY A 44 7.85 4.50 8.50
CA GLY A 44 9.28 4.36 8.30
C GLY A 44 10.11 4.05 9.57
N GLN A 45 9.51 4.11 10.77
CA GLN A 45 10.24 3.80 12.01
C GLN A 45 10.69 2.35 12.05
N ALA A 46 11.95 2.14 12.43
CA ALA A 46 12.48 0.81 12.69
C ALA A 46 11.81 0.19 13.92
N ILE A 47 11.38 -1.06 13.81
CA ILE A 47 10.81 -1.84 14.89
C ILE A 47 11.97 -2.38 15.75
N ALA A 48 12.07 -1.88 16.99
CA ALA A 48 13.16 -2.25 17.88
C ALA A 48 13.21 -3.78 18.11
N GLY A 49 14.40 -4.37 17.91
CA GLY A 49 14.60 -5.79 18.09
C GLY A 49 14.03 -6.69 17.00
N SER A 50 13.62 -6.15 15.86
CA SER A 50 13.10 -6.90 14.72
C SER A 50 13.94 -6.63 13.47
N TYR A 51 14.48 -7.68 12.84
CA TYR A 51 15.39 -7.58 11.70
C TYR A 51 15.04 -8.57 10.61
N ILE A 52 15.13 -8.14 9.36
CA ILE A 52 15.07 -9.00 8.18
C ILE A 52 16.48 -9.44 7.83
N VAL A 53 16.71 -10.74 7.87
CA VAL A 53 18.02 -11.37 7.58
C VAL A 53 17.91 -12.13 6.27
N THR A 54 18.81 -11.85 5.31
CA THR A 54 18.86 -12.52 4.00
C THR A 54 20.15 -13.33 3.88
N TYR A 55 20.01 -14.58 3.41
CA TYR A 55 21.15 -15.44 3.11
C TYR A 55 21.67 -15.24 1.69
N LYS A 56 22.97 -15.44 1.51
CA LYS A 56 23.57 -15.75 0.22
C LYS A 56 23.03 -17.08 -0.29
N SER A 57 22.71 -17.16 -1.58
CA SER A 57 22.09 -18.32 -2.25
C SER A 57 22.56 -19.66 -1.68
N THR A 58 21.59 -20.54 -1.39
CA THR A 58 21.80 -21.82 -0.72
C THR A 58 21.78 -23.01 -1.71
N GLU A 59 22.53 -22.97 -2.79
CA GLU A 59 22.54 -24.03 -3.80
C GLU A 59 22.88 -25.45 -3.27
N ASN A 60 23.28 -25.61 -2.02
CA ASN A 60 23.79 -26.86 -1.47
C ASN A 60 23.09 -27.43 -0.23
N LEU A 61 21.83 -27.12 0.03
CA LEU A 61 21.11 -27.72 1.16
C LEU A 61 20.27 -28.95 0.74
N PRO A 62 20.46 -30.12 1.35
CA PRO A 62 19.92 -31.40 0.88
C PRO A 62 18.53 -31.83 1.39
N VAL A 63 17.54 -30.95 1.65
CA VAL A 63 16.19 -31.30 2.19
C VAL A 63 15.08 -30.47 1.53
N ALA A 64 13.78 -30.86 1.60
CA ALA A 64 12.61 -30.18 0.96
C ALA A 64 12.51 -28.67 1.26
N PRO A 65 12.13 -27.78 0.33
CA PRO A 65 12.41 -26.34 0.41
C PRO A 65 12.03 -25.67 1.72
N ASN A 66 10.81 -25.86 2.23
CA ASN A 66 10.34 -25.13 3.43
C ASN A 66 10.89 -25.68 4.77
N ALA A 67 11.08 -27.01 4.89
CA ALA A 67 11.67 -27.63 6.09
C ALA A 67 13.18 -27.34 6.22
N ARG A 68 13.84 -27.11 5.09
CA ARG A 68 15.28 -26.80 5.00
C ARG A 68 15.58 -25.39 5.42
N VAL A 69 14.76 -24.44 5.00
CA VAL A 69 14.95 -23.03 5.32
C VAL A 69 14.82 -22.82 6.83
N GLY A 70 13.79 -23.39 7.45
CA GLY A 70 13.63 -23.35 8.91
C GLY A 70 14.81 -23.97 9.66
N ALA A 71 15.35 -25.12 9.18
CA ALA A 71 16.51 -25.75 9.77
C ALA A 71 17.78 -24.90 9.63
N ALA A 72 17.98 -24.27 8.46
CA ALA A 72 19.12 -23.38 8.21
C ALA A 72 19.05 -22.11 9.08
N VAL A 73 17.87 -21.53 9.27
CA VAL A 73 17.63 -20.39 10.18
C VAL A 73 18.04 -20.78 11.61
N GLN A 74 17.53 -21.91 12.10
CA GLN A 74 17.85 -22.38 13.45
C GLN A 74 19.35 -22.70 13.60
N GLN A 75 19.97 -23.25 12.58
CA GLN A 75 21.40 -23.54 12.59
C GLN A 75 22.24 -22.26 12.63
N LEU A 76 21.87 -21.21 11.87
CA LEU A 76 22.55 -19.91 11.92
C LEU A 76 22.39 -19.28 13.30
N LEU A 77 21.19 -19.20 13.83
CA LEU A 77 20.92 -18.62 15.14
C LEU A 77 21.72 -19.37 16.23
N THR A 78 21.69 -20.70 16.24
CA THR A 78 22.43 -21.54 17.20
C THR A 78 23.95 -21.34 17.11
N ARG A 79 24.48 -21.16 15.88
CA ARG A 79 25.93 -20.89 15.67
C ARG A 79 26.40 -19.62 16.39
N HIS A 80 25.51 -18.63 16.46
CA HIS A 80 25.78 -17.37 17.15
C HIS A 80 25.28 -17.33 18.59
N GLY A 81 24.84 -18.48 19.14
CA GLY A 81 24.30 -18.55 20.50
C GLY A 81 22.95 -17.87 20.68
N LEU A 82 22.24 -17.59 19.58
CA LEU A 82 20.94 -16.94 19.57
C LEU A 82 19.83 -17.97 19.66
N ASN A 83 18.76 -17.62 20.38
CA ASN A 83 17.56 -18.44 20.49
C ASN A 83 16.35 -17.57 20.20
N ASP A 84 15.85 -17.64 18.96
CA ASP A 84 14.62 -16.98 18.55
C ASP A 84 13.59 -18.04 18.09
N PRO A 85 12.70 -18.48 19.00
CA PRO A 85 11.66 -19.44 18.67
C PRO A 85 10.56 -18.85 17.75
N ASN A 86 10.55 -17.52 17.58
CA ASN A 86 9.62 -16.80 16.74
C ASN A 86 10.22 -16.41 15.39
N ALA A 87 11.44 -16.83 15.09
CA ALA A 87 12.05 -16.59 13.78
C ALA A 87 11.16 -17.13 12.66
N GLN A 88 10.79 -16.26 11.70
CA GLN A 88 9.85 -16.56 10.65
C GLN A 88 10.48 -16.43 9.28
N VAL A 89 10.36 -17.48 8.45
CA VAL A 89 10.78 -17.40 7.04
C VAL A 89 9.86 -16.45 6.31
N LEU A 90 10.42 -15.45 5.64
CA LEU A 90 9.72 -14.45 4.86
C LEU A 90 9.62 -14.84 3.38
N PHE A 91 10.74 -15.32 2.82
CA PHE A 91 10.83 -15.73 1.44
C PHE A 91 11.90 -16.79 1.25
N SER A 92 11.75 -17.60 0.19
CA SER A 92 12.72 -18.62 -0.22
C SER A 92 12.75 -18.77 -1.74
N GLY A 93 13.86 -19.24 -2.30
CA GLY A 93 14.06 -19.39 -3.75
C GLY A 93 15.52 -19.12 -4.11
N GLU A 94 15.77 -18.26 -5.08
CA GLU A 94 17.13 -17.83 -5.45
C GLU A 94 17.82 -17.07 -4.31
N SER A 95 17.05 -16.38 -3.49
CA SER A 95 17.47 -15.86 -2.18
C SER A 95 16.50 -16.30 -1.11
N THR A 96 16.98 -16.36 0.11
CA THR A 96 16.19 -16.80 1.27
C THR A 96 16.35 -15.82 2.40
N GLY A 97 15.25 -15.39 3.00
CA GLY A 97 15.25 -14.48 4.13
C GLY A 97 14.29 -14.88 5.24
N PHE A 98 14.58 -14.41 6.45
CA PHE A 98 13.75 -14.62 7.62
C PHE A 98 13.71 -13.38 8.52
N LEU A 99 12.64 -13.28 9.30
CA LEU A 99 12.50 -12.31 10.38
C LEU A 99 13.18 -12.87 11.63
N ALA A 100 14.07 -12.08 12.23
CA ALA A 100 14.75 -12.41 13.50
C ALA A 100 14.37 -11.38 14.57
N HIS A 101 14.08 -11.88 15.79
CA HIS A 101 13.86 -11.04 16.96
C HIS A 101 15.12 -11.06 17.83
N VAL A 102 16.01 -10.10 17.57
CA VAL A 102 17.34 -10.00 18.16
C VAL A 102 17.67 -8.56 18.53
N SER A 103 18.60 -8.36 19.47
CA SER A 103 19.11 -7.03 19.78
C SER A 103 19.95 -6.45 18.62
N ALA A 104 20.18 -5.15 18.61
CA ALA A 104 21.05 -4.50 17.62
C ALA A 104 22.49 -5.08 17.61
N ALA A 105 23.02 -5.45 18.76
CA ALA A 105 24.35 -6.05 18.87
C ALA A 105 24.38 -7.46 18.26
N GLU A 106 23.33 -8.25 18.47
CA GLU A 106 23.18 -9.59 17.87
C GLU A 106 22.95 -9.49 16.35
N ALA A 107 22.21 -8.48 15.88
CA ALA A 107 22.03 -8.22 14.46
C ALA A 107 23.38 -7.91 13.75
N GLU A 108 24.26 -7.11 14.37
CA GLU A 108 25.61 -6.88 13.84
C GLU A 108 26.47 -8.18 13.86
N THR A 109 26.24 -9.06 14.81
CA THR A 109 26.90 -10.38 14.83
C THR A 109 26.45 -11.27 13.67
N LEU A 110 25.14 -11.28 13.39
CA LEU A 110 24.57 -11.98 12.22
C LEU A 110 25.09 -11.41 10.90
N LYS A 111 25.21 -10.08 10.81
CA LYS A 111 25.72 -9.38 9.63
C LYS A 111 27.18 -9.74 9.30
N ALA A 112 27.96 -10.11 10.32
CA ALA A 112 29.35 -10.56 10.14
C ALA A 112 29.47 -12.02 9.68
N ASP A 113 28.39 -12.82 9.69
CA ASP A 113 28.44 -14.23 9.26
C ASP A 113 28.59 -14.30 7.73
N PRO A 114 29.58 -15.10 7.23
CA PRO A 114 29.80 -15.23 5.79
C PRO A 114 28.64 -15.77 4.97
N SER A 115 27.72 -16.48 5.59
CA SER A 115 26.49 -16.99 4.94
C SER A 115 25.36 -15.96 4.85
N VAL A 116 25.48 -14.84 5.60
CA VAL A 116 24.51 -13.75 5.58
C VAL A 116 24.91 -12.73 4.53
N GLU A 117 23.95 -12.31 3.73
CA GLU A 117 24.14 -11.29 2.71
C GLU A 117 23.70 -9.90 3.19
N LEU A 118 22.58 -9.85 3.94
CA LEU A 118 21.97 -8.61 4.39
C LEU A 118 21.30 -8.81 5.75
N VAL A 119 21.41 -7.80 6.61
CA VAL A 119 20.62 -7.62 7.81
C VAL A 119 20.10 -6.19 7.81
N GLU A 120 18.79 -6.03 7.80
CA GLU A 120 18.15 -4.72 7.84
C GLU A 120 17.04 -4.68 8.90
N PRO A 121 16.73 -3.53 9.51
CA PRO A 121 15.66 -3.42 10.48
C PRO A 121 14.30 -3.61 9.80
N ASP A 122 13.37 -4.31 10.43
CA ASP A 122 11.96 -4.28 10.09
C ASP A 122 11.39 -2.90 10.39
N ARG A 123 10.44 -2.41 9.58
CA ARG A 123 9.90 -1.04 9.66
C ARG A 123 8.40 -1.01 9.63
N ILE A 124 7.83 0.04 10.20
CA ILE A 124 6.40 0.36 10.07
C ILE A 124 6.15 0.94 8.68
N ILE A 125 5.13 0.44 8.01
CA ILE A 125 4.59 0.98 6.76
C ILE A 125 3.15 1.42 6.99
N SER A 126 2.68 2.47 6.32
CA SER A 126 1.33 3.00 6.51
C SER A 126 0.71 3.53 5.23
N ILE A 127 -0.62 3.68 5.24
CA ILE A 127 -1.40 4.36 4.20
C ILE A 127 -1.54 5.85 4.54
N CYS A 128 -1.91 6.63 3.50
CA CYS A 128 -2.23 8.05 3.65
C CYS A 128 -3.38 8.38 2.70
N SER A 129 -4.59 8.65 3.23
CA SER A 129 -5.76 9.02 2.42
C SER A 129 -6.84 9.71 3.26
N CYS A 130 -7.70 10.52 2.60
CA CYS A 130 -8.85 11.16 3.20
C CYS A 130 -10.15 10.55 2.68
N VAL A 131 -11.17 10.47 3.52
CA VAL A 131 -12.45 9.79 3.20
C VAL A 131 -13.60 10.78 3.16
N ASP A 132 -14.27 10.91 2.00
CA ASP A 132 -15.58 11.56 1.85
C ASP A 132 -16.60 10.51 1.39
N VAL A 133 -17.77 10.46 2.01
CA VAL A 133 -18.85 9.56 1.60
C VAL A 133 -19.52 10.09 0.35
N ALA A 134 -19.50 9.34 -0.75
CA ALA A 134 -20.03 9.75 -2.04
C ALA A 134 -21.25 8.92 -2.50
N VAL A 135 -22.16 9.57 -3.21
CA VAL A 135 -23.20 8.90 -4.01
C VAL A 135 -22.67 8.78 -5.44
N THR A 136 -22.63 7.56 -5.98
CA THR A 136 -21.88 7.26 -7.20
C THR A 136 -22.75 6.97 -8.41
N SER A 137 -22.23 7.31 -9.59
CA SER A 137 -22.72 6.85 -10.90
C SER A 137 -21.91 5.64 -11.34
N THR A 138 -22.47 4.75 -12.15
CA THR A 138 -21.83 3.51 -12.62
C THR A 138 -20.47 3.72 -13.28
N LEU A 139 -20.24 4.82 -13.99
CA LEU A 139 -18.95 5.16 -14.60
C LEU A 139 -18.44 6.49 -14.05
N THR A 140 -17.47 6.44 -13.17
CA THR A 140 -16.84 7.62 -12.56
C THR A 140 -16.02 8.42 -13.58
N TRP A 141 -15.83 9.72 -13.33
CA TRP A 141 -15.11 10.62 -14.23
C TRP A 141 -13.66 10.18 -14.48
N ASN A 142 -12.97 9.68 -13.43
CA ASN A 142 -11.58 9.23 -13.48
C ASN A 142 -11.42 8.00 -14.39
N VAL A 143 -12.26 6.97 -14.25
CA VAL A 143 -12.24 5.79 -15.12
C VAL A 143 -12.59 6.17 -16.55
N LYS A 144 -13.55 7.09 -16.75
CA LYS A 144 -13.88 7.60 -18.07
C LYS A 144 -12.72 8.32 -18.76
N GLN A 145 -11.92 9.06 -17.99
CA GLN A 145 -10.74 9.77 -18.51
C GLN A 145 -9.57 8.83 -18.88
N THR A 146 -9.51 7.64 -18.30
CA THR A 146 -8.49 6.64 -18.72
C THR A 146 -8.81 6.02 -20.08
N GLY A 147 -9.99 6.23 -20.64
CA GLY A 147 -10.47 5.59 -21.87
C GLY A 147 -10.91 4.13 -21.70
N TYR A 148 -10.86 3.57 -20.48
CA TYR A 148 -11.17 2.18 -20.15
C TYR A 148 -12.34 2.11 -19.14
N GLY A 149 -12.77 0.91 -18.77
CA GLY A 149 -13.92 0.70 -17.88
C GLY A 149 -15.10 0.04 -18.57
N ARG A 150 -14.92 -0.55 -19.75
CA ARG A 150 -15.99 -1.15 -20.58
C ARG A 150 -16.18 -2.66 -20.38
N GLY A 151 -15.46 -3.29 -19.45
CA GLY A 151 -15.72 -4.68 -19.06
C GLY A 151 -15.16 -5.78 -19.99
N ASP A 152 -14.26 -5.46 -20.90
CA ASP A 152 -13.68 -6.43 -21.85
C ASP A 152 -12.35 -6.98 -21.34
N LEU A 153 -12.38 -7.69 -20.19
CA LEU A 153 -11.16 -8.25 -19.64
C LEU A 153 -10.87 -9.67 -20.09
N ASN A 154 -9.59 -9.94 -20.27
CA ASN A 154 -9.09 -11.29 -20.29
C ASN A 154 -9.19 -11.88 -18.87
N PRO A 155 -10.10 -12.87 -18.62
CA PRO A 155 -10.32 -13.43 -17.28
C PRO A 155 -9.08 -14.17 -16.72
N ASP A 156 -8.04 -14.36 -17.51
CA ASP A 156 -6.85 -15.08 -17.10
C ASP A 156 -5.85 -14.27 -16.27
N LYS A 157 -6.05 -12.95 -16.12
CA LYS A 157 -5.13 -12.10 -15.36
C LYS A 157 -5.70 -11.74 -13.99
N THR A 158 -4.81 -11.62 -13.01
CA THR A 158 -5.13 -11.32 -11.62
C THR A 158 -4.52 -10.01 -11.19
N ALA A 159 -5.30 -9.20 -10.45
CA ALA A 159 -4.78 -8.10 -9.65
C ALA A 159 -4.55 -8.56 -8.21
N TRP A 160 -3.32 -8.47 -7.76
CA TRP A 160 -2.89 -8.73 -6.38
C TRP A 160 -2.83 -7.41 -5.63
N ILE A 161 -3.65 -7.23 -4.59
CA ILE A 161 -3.76 -5.97 -3.83
C ILE A 161 -3.13 -6.18 -2.47
N LEU A 162 -1.97 -5.55 -2.26
CA LEU A 162 -1.20 -5.58 -1.01
C LEU A 162 -1.58 -4.36 -0.18
N ASP A 163 -2.53 -4.55 0.77
CA ASP A 163 -3.17 -3.43 1.46
C ASP A 163 -3.84 -3.89 2.79
N THR A 164 -4.91 -3.21 3.23
CA THR A 164 -5.71 -3.52 4.44
C THR A 164 -6.62 -4.75 4.29
N GLY A 165 -6.62 -5.39 3.13
CA GLY A 165 -7.54 -6.44 2.74
C GLY A 165 -8.48 -5.99 1.61
N ILE A 166 -9.50 -6.78 1.33
CA ILE A 166 -10.66 -6.40 0.49
C ILE A 166 -11.91 -6.88 1.23
N ASP A 167 -13.00 -6.11 1.18
CA ASP A 167 -14.34 -6.56 1.59
C ASP A 167 -14.73 -7.74 0.68
N LEU A 168 -14.54 -8.97 1.21
CA LEU A 168 -14.54 -10.21 0.41
C LEU A 168 -15.90 -10.55 -0.19
N ASP A 169 -16.97 -10.00 0.34
CA ASP A 169 -18.35 -10.19 -0.13
C ASP A 169 -18.97 -8.93 -0.74
N HIS A 170 -18.14 -7.93 -1.06
CA HIS A 170 -18.60 -6.68 -1.71
C HIS A 170 -19.28 -6.99 -3.05
N PRO A 171 -20.57 -6.57 -3.24
CA PRO A 171 -21.38 -6.98 -4.40
C PRO A 171 -20.88 -6.46 -5.75
N ASP A 172 -19.97 -5.48 -5.73
CA ASP A 172 -19.40 -4.82 -6.92
C ASP A 172 -17.97 -5.29 -7.24
N LEU A 173 -17.46 -6.34 -6.55
CA LEU A 173 -16.10 -6.84 -6.73
C LEU A 173 -16.08 -8.34 -7.07
N ASN A 174 -15.12 -8.75 -7.91
CA ASN A 174 -14.85 -10.15 -8.23
C ASN A 174 -13.62 -10.64 -7.44
N VAL A 175 -13.82 -10.99 -6.17
CA VAL A 175 -12.73 -11.36 -5.26
C VAL A 175 -12.51 -12.87 -5.26
N ASP A 176 -11.28 -13.31 -5.53
CA ASP A 176 -10.86 -14.70 -5.33
C ASP A 176 -10.45 -14.92 -3.86
N THR A 177 -11.42 -15.33 -3.07
CA THR A 177 -11.22 -15.59 -1.63
C THR A 177 -10.31 -16.78 -1.37
N GLY A 178 -10.19 -17.72 -2.34
CA GLY A 178 -9.37 -18.93 -2.20
C GLY A 178 -7.87 -18.64 -2.24
N ARG A 179 -7.45 -17.61 -2.97
CA ARG A 179 -6.05 -17.13 -3.04
C ARG A 179 -5.77 -15.97 -2.12
N SER A 180 -6.81 -15.32 -1.59
CA SER A 180 -6.66 -14.19 -0.67
C SER A 180 -6.06 -14.63 0.68
N GLN A 181 -5.09 -13.87 1.19
CA GLN A 181 -4.32 -14.20 2.38
C GLN A 181 -4.14 -12.99 3.30
N SER A 182 -3.98 -13.25 4.59
CA SER A 182 -3.52 -12.26 5.56
C SER A 182 -2.12 -12.62 6.06
N PHE A 183 -1.25 -11.62 6.15
CA PHE A 183 0.10 -11.71 6.71
C PHE A 183 0.16 -11.12 8.13
N LEU A 184 -1.02 -10.89 8.73
CA LEU A 184 -1.18 -10.44 10.10
C LEU A 184 -1.68 -11.59 10.98
N THR A 185 -1.07 -11.72 12.16
CA THR A 185 -1.44 -12.79 13.10
C THR A 185 -2.90 -12.67 13.55
N GLY A 186 -3.68 -13.74 13.37
CA GLY A 186 -5.07 -13.82 13.82
C GLY A 186 -6.08 -13.00 13.01
N LYS A 187 -5.67 -12.46 11.83
CA LYS A 187 -6.55 -11.72 10.91
C LYS A 187 -6.81 -12.51 9.63
N THR A 188 -7.99 -12.32 9.05
CA THR A 188 -8.33 -12.81 7.70
C THR A 188 -7.92 -11.79 6.64
N ALA A 189 -8.10 -12.14 5.35
CA ALA A 189 -7.89 -11.21 4.24
C ALA A 189 -9.02 -10.18 4.07
N ASP A 190 -10.08 -10.32 4.87
CA ASP A 190 -11.22 -9.41 4.87
C ASP A 190 -10.83 -8.03 5.40
N ASP A 191 -11.32 -6.99 4.74
CA ASP A 191 -10.94 -5.61 5.02
C ASP A 191 -11.73 -5.06 6.23
N GLU A 192 -11.03 -4.48 7.19
CA GLU A 192 -11.61 -3.82 8.36
C GLU A 192 -11.38 -2.29 8.36
N ASN A 193 -10.68 -1.75 7.33
CA ASN A 193 -10.35 -0.33 7.17
C ASN A 193 -11.12 0.33 6.01
N GLY A 194 -11.10 -0.30 4.84
CA GLY A 194 -11.73 0.15 3.61
C GLY A 194 -10.79 0.67 2.54
N HIS A 195 -9.52 0.92 2.85
CA HIS A 195 -8.55 1.43 1.89
C HIS A 195 -8.27 0.41 0.77
N GLY A 196 -7.98 -0.84 1.11
CA GLY A 196 -7.75 -1.90 0.11
C GLY A 196 -8.99 -2.22 -0.72
N THR A 197 -10.20 -2.16 -0.11
CA THR A 197 -11.47 -2.29 -0.84
C THR A 197 -11.64 -1.15 -1.85
N HIS A 198 -11.25 0.07 -1.49
CA HIS A 198 -11.29 1.22 -2.38
C HIS A 198 -10.34 1.06 -3.58
N ILE A 199 -9.13 0.61 -3.33
CA ILE A 199 -8.14 0.27 -4.36
C ILE A 199 -8.69 -0.80 -5.31
N ALA A 200 -9.27 -1.86 -4.75
CA ALA A 200 -9.87 -2.97 -5.51
C ALA A 200 -10.92 -2.50 -6.50
N GLY A 201 -11.78 -1.56 -6.10
CA GLY A 201 -12.81 -1.00 -6.96
C GLY A 201 -12.28 -0.13 -8.09
N ILE A 202 -11.24 0.69 -7.86
CA ILE A 202 -10.59 1.45 -8.94
C ILE A 202 -10.04 0.51 -10.00
N ILE A 203 -9.42 -0.60 -9.58
CA ILE A 203 -8.88 -1.60 -10.51
C ILE A 203 -10.01 -2.32 -11.24
N GLY A 204 -10.95 -2.95 -10.51
CA GLY A 204 -11.75 -4.02 -11.06
C GLY A 204 -13.24 -4.04 -10.70
N ALA A 205 -13.83 -2.95 -10.16
CA ALA A 205 -15.27 -2.93 -9.90
C ALA A 205 -16.08 -3.33 -11.14
N LEU A 206 -17.13 -4.12 -10.91
CA LEU A 206 -17.91 -4.76 -11.94
C LEU A 206 -18.73 -3.75 -12.76
N ASN A 207 -18.93 -4.02 -14.03
CA ASN A 207 -19.91 -3.30 -14.85
C ASN A 207 -21.28 -4.00 -14.74
N ASN A 208 -21.97 -3.84 -13.61
CA ASN A 208 -23.15 -4.60 -13.22
C ASN A 208 -24.39 -3.73 -12.92
N ASN A 209 -24.37 -2.45 -13.30
CA ASN A 209 -25.39 -1.43 -13.09
C ASN A 209 -25.61 -1.02 -11.62
N ILE A 210 -24.68 -1.34 -10.74
CA ILE A 210 -24.61 -0.80 -9.37
C ILE A 210 -23.27 -0.11 -9.17
N GLY A 211 -23.19 0.79 -8.18
CA GLY A 211 -21.95 1.40 -7.72
C GLY A 211 -21.08 2.02 -8.82
N VAL A 212 -19.86 1.56 -8.95
CA VAL A 212 -18.83 2.13 -9.84
C VAL A 212 -18.32 1.05 -10.83
N THR A 213 -17.60 1.50 -11.84
CA THR A 213 -16.93 0.60 -12.79
C THR A 213 -15.42 0.81 -12.69
N GLY A 214 -14.65 -0.25 -12.52
CA GLY A 214 -13.19 -0.21 -12.46
C GLY A 214 -12.54 -0.02 -13.83
N VAL A 215 -11.28 0.39 -13.85
CA VAL A 215 -10.49 0.55 -15.08
C VAL A 215 -10.41 -0.77 -15.84
N ALA A 216 -10.17 -1.85 -15.13
CA ALA A 216 -10.15 -3.23 -15.61
C ALA A 216 -11.36 -3.99 -15.05
N SER A 217 -12.57 -3.52 -15.38
CA SER A 217 -13.83 -3.98 -14.81
C SER A 217 -13.98 -5.50 -14.90
N GLY A 218 -14.30 -6.14 -13.77
CA GLY A 218 -14.48 -7.59 -13.67
C GLY A 218 -13.19 -8.39 -13.50
N ALA A 219 -12.04 -7.72 -13.37
CA ALA A 219 -10.76 -8.39 -13.06
C ALA A 219 -10.90 -9.29 -11.84
N THR A 220 -10.19 -10.42 -11.85
CA THR A 220 -10.02 -11.24 -10.66
C THR A 220 -9.13 -10.51 -9.66
N LEU A 221 -9.63 -10.23 -8.47
CA LEU A 221 -8.96 -9.50 -7.40
C LEU A 221 -8.55 -10.45 -6.29
N VAL A 222 -7.31 -10.36 -5.82
CA VAL A 222 -6.80 -11.15 -4.69
C VAL A 222 -6.31 -10.20 -3.60
N ALA A 223 -6.88 -10.35 -2.41
CA ALA A 223 -6.50 -9.58 -1.23
C ALA A 223 -5.27 -10.19 -0.56
N LEU A 224 -4.20 -9.41 -0.41
CA LEU A 224 -3.05 -9.76 0.42
C LEU A 224 -2.95 -8.73 1.55
N ARG A 225 -3.59 -9.07 2.68
CA ARG A 225 -3.68 -8.15 3.81
C ARG A 225 -2.36 -8.07 4.54
N VAL A 226 -1.75 -6.89 4.52
CA VAL A 226 -0.47 -6.56 5.19
C VAL A 226 -0.61 -5.42 6.20
N LEU A 227 -1.76 -4.74 6.21
CA LEU A 227 -2.08 -3.63 7.12
C LEU A 227 -3.29 -3.99 8.02
N ASP A 228 -3.28 -3.45 9.23
CA ASP A 228 -4.37 -3.60 10.19
C ASP A 228 -5.55 -2.65 9.90
N ASN A 229 -6.48 -2.55 10.84
CA ASN A 229 -7.66 -1.70 10.73
C ASN A 229 -7.35 -0.20 10.89
N GLU A 230 -6.22 0.16 11.45
CA GLU A 230 -5.68 1.50 11.52
C GLU A 230 -4.89 1.89 10.26
N GLY A 231 -4.64 0.93 9.35
CA GLY A 231 -3.85 1.13 8.14
C GLY A 231 -2.35 1.11 8.41
N GLU A 232 -1.91 0.47 9.47
CA GLU A 232 -0.51 0.27 9.81
C GLU A 232 -0.09 -1.19 9.64
N GLY A 233 1.16 -1.42 9.27
CA GLY A 233 1.71 -2.75 9.10
C GLY A 233 3.23 -2.77 9.20
N LYS A 234 3.79 -3.96 8.96
CA LYS A 234 5.23 -4.19 9.03
C LYS A 234 5.80 -4.43 7.64
N LEU A 235 7.00 -3.92 7.40
CA LEU A 235 7.76 -4.19 6.17
C LEU A 235 7.90 -5.70 5.91
N SER A 236 8.11 -6.50 6.96
CA SER A 236 8.20 -7.96 6.87
C SER A 236 6.92 -8.62 6.33
N ALA A 237 5.73 -8.10 6.66
CA ALA A 237 4.48 -8.57 6.10
C ALA A 237 4.38 -8.26 4.59
N LEU A 238 4.82 -7.07 4.17
CA LEU A 238 4.87 -6.70 2.76
C LEU A 238 5.85 -7.58 1.98
N VAL A 239 7.05 -7.86 2.53
CA VAL A 239 8.04 -8.77 1.93
C VAL A 239 7.45 -10.17 1.77
N GLN A 240 6.73 -10.70 2.77
CA GLN A 240 6.04 -11.99 2.67
C GLN A 240 4.95 -11.99 1.60
N ALA A 241 4.13 -10.93 1.51
CA ALA A 241 3.07 -10.81 0.52
C ALA A 241 3.63 -10.81 -0.91
N VAL A 242 4.69 -10.04 -1.19
CA VAL A 242 5.37 -10.06 -2.50
C VAL A 242 5.97 -11.44 -2.78
N SER A 243 6.55 -12.11 -1.78
CA SER A 243 7.07 -13.48 -1.93
C SER A 243 5.96 -14.48 -2.22
N TYR A 244 4.77 -14.30 -1.64
CA TYR A 244 3.59 -15.11 -1.97
C TYR A 244 3.17 -14.90 -3.43
N VAL A 245 3.14 -13.66 -3.93
CA VAL A 245 2.89 -13.36 -5.34
C VAL A 245 3.94 -13.99 -6.23
N ASN A 246 5.23 -13.90 -5.87
CA ASN A 246 6.32 -14.52 -6.61
C ASN A 246 6.17 -16.04 -6.78
N THR A 247 5.47 -16.70 -5.86
CA THR A 247 5.22 -18.15 -5.89
C THR A 247 3.93 -18.52 -6.61
N ASN A 248 2.88 -17.71 -6.49
CA ASN A 248 1.51 -18.04 -6.92
C ASN A 248 1.03 -17.22 -8.13
N GLY A 249 1.69 -16.12 -8.44
CA GLY A 249 1.41 -15.26 -9.58
C GLY A 249 2.04 -15.80 -10.87
N LYS A 250 1.56 -15.30 -12.00
CA LYS A 250 2.04 -15.63 -13.34
C LYS A 250 2.35 -14.38 -14.14
N ALA A 251 3.11 -14.52 -15.21
CA ALA A 251 3.41 -13.44 -16.14
C ALA A 251 2.13 -12.76 -16.64
N GLY A 252 2.10 -11.44 -16.58
CA GLY A 252 0.96 -10.60 -16.94
C GLY A 252 -0.04 -10.35 -15.82
N ASP A 253 0.10 -10.99 -14.66
CA ASP A 253 -0.56 -10.54 -13.42
C ASP A 253 -0.02 -9.18 -13.00
N VAL A 254 -0.82 -8.43 -12.24
CA VAL A 254 -0.46 -7.10 -11.76
C VAL A 254 -0.53 -7.05 -10.23
N VAL A 255 0.48 -6.48 -9.61
CA VAL A 255 0.53 -6.18 -8.19
C VAL A 255 0.30 -4.68 -7.99
N ASN A 256 -0.66 -4.31 -7.16
CA ASN A 256 -0.80 -2.94 -6.68
C ASN A 256 -0.29 -2.82 -5.24
N ILE A 257 0.62 -1.87 -5.01
CA ILE A 257 1.12 -1.52 -3.67
C ILE A 257 0.85 -0.03 -3.46
N SER A 258 -0.24 0.27 -2.73
CA SER A 258 -0.65 1.63 -2.39
C SER A 258 -0.25 2.02 -0.96
N ILE A 259 0.88 1.51 -0.52
CA ILE A 259 1.44 1.68 0.82
C ILE A 259 2.95 1.82 0.74
N GLY A 260 3.54 2.45 1.75
CA GLY A 260 4.99 2.58 1.82
C GLY A 260 5.46 3.18 3.13
N GLY A 261 6.75 3.37 3.24
CA GLY A 261 7.37 3.98 4.40
C GLY A 261 8.69 4.65 4.06
N GLU A 262 9.06 5.65 4.85
CA GLU A 262 10.35 6.34 4.72
C GLU A 262 11.50 5.35 4.90
N GLY A 263 12.51 5.49 4.06
CA GLY A 263 13.71 4.65 4.01
C GLY A 263 13.73 3.73 2.80
N THR A 264 14.75 2.87 2.77
CA THR A 264 14.97 1.89 1.71
C THR A 264 14.94 0.48 2.29
N SER A 265 14.60 -0.52 1.48
CA SER A 265 14.67 -1.93 1.88
C SER A 265 15.20 -2.77 0.73
N ALA A 266 16.40 -3.29 0.90
CA ALA A 266 17.02 -4.17 -0.09
C ALA A 266 16.30 -5.53 -0.19
N SER A 267 15.71 -6.02 0.91
CA SER A 267 14.91 -7.26 0.89
C SER A 267 13.63 -7.09 0.10
N LEU A 268 12.91 -5.97 0.30
CA LEU A 268 11.68 -5.68 -0.45
C LEU A 268 11.98 -5.45 -1.94
N GLU A 269 12.99 -4.61 -2.25
CA GLU A 269 13.44 -4.39 -3.62
C GLU A 269 13.77 -5.71 -4.33
N ARG A 270 14.49 -6.61 -3.66
CA ARG A 270 14.87 -7.91 -4.21
C ARG A 270 13.66 -8.77 -4.57
N VAL A 271 12.71 -8.95 -3.66
CA VAL A 271 11.53 -9.80 -3.93
C VAL A 271 10.61 -9.20 -4.99
N ILE A 272 10.51 -7.85 -5.06
CA ILE A 272 9.79 -7.15 -6.14
C ILE A 272 10.47 -7.43 -7.48
N LYS A 273 11.79 -7.23 -7.58
CA LYS A 273 12.53 -7.48 -8.83
C LYS A 273 12.46 -8.94 -9.28
N GLN A 274 12.56 -9.90 -8.35
CA GLN A 274 12.39 -11.32 -8.66
C GLN A 274 11.01 -11.65 -9.25
N ALA A 275 9.93 -11.05 -8.72
CA ALA A 275 8.59 -11.22 -9.26
C ALA A 275 8.45 -10.51 -10.63
N ALA A 276 9.02 -9.31 -10.75
CA ALA A 276 9.03 -8.53 -11.98
C ALA A 276 9.80 -9.23 -13.11
N ASP A 277 10.92 -9.89 -12.83
CA ASP A 277 11.68 -10.70 -13.78
C ASP A 277 10.90 -11.89 -14.33
N LYS A 278 9.92 -12.41 -13.57
CA LYS A 278 8.98 -13.44 -14.04
C LYS A 278 7.86 -12.89 -14.94
N GLY A 279 7.84 -11.60 -15.20
CA GLY A 279 6.84 -10.92 -16.03
C GLY A 279 5.60 -10.47 -15.27
N ILE A 280 5.63 -10.45 -13.93
CA ILE A 280 4.60 -9.82 -13.10
C ILE A 280 4.83 -8.31 -13.12
N LEU A 281 3.75 -7.53 -13.29
CA LEU A 281 3.82 -6.08 -13.39
C LEU A 281 3.45 -5.45 -12.04
N PHE A 282 4.05 -4.33 -11.71
CA PHE A 282 3.80 -3.61 -10.46
C PHE A 282 3.35 -2.18 -10.72
N ALA A 283 2.31 -1.73 -10.02
CA ALA A 283 1.95 -0.33 -9.85
C ALA A 283 2.12 0.03 -8.37
N ILE A 284 2.93 1.04 -8.10
CA ILE A 284 3.36 1.43 -6.76
C ILE A 284 3.06 2.92 -6.56
N ALA A 285 2.39 3.27 -5.47
CA ALA A 285 2.14 4.67 -5.11
C ALA A 285 3.45 5.39 -4.77
N ALA A 286 3.65 6.60 -5.28
CA ALA A 286 4.88 7.38 -5.04
C ALA A 286 5.04 7.85 -3.58
N GLY A 287 3.93 7.95 -2.82
CA GLY A 287 3.87 8.52 -1.48
C GLY A 287 3.21 9.90 -1.47
N ASN A 288 2.89 10.43 -0.28
CA ASN A 288 2.06 11.61 -0.13
C ASN A 288 2.68 12.69 0.80
N GLU A 289 3.98 12.78 0.82
CA GLU A 289 4.73 13.70 1.67
C GLU A 289 5.17 14.99 0.93
N GLY A 290 4.91 15.08 -0.40
CA GLY A 290 5.35 16.20 -1.24
C GLY A 290 6.88 16.28 -1.37
N GLU A 291 7.56 15.15 -1.36
CA GLU A 291 9.01 15.02 -1.38
C GLU A 291 9.49 14.09 -2.50
N SER A 292 10.83 13.85 -2.58
CA SER A 292 11.38 12.88 -3.52
C SER A 292 10.96 11.45 -3.14
N ALA A 293 10.34 10.74 -4.09
CA ALA A 293 9.95 9.34 -3.95
C ALA A 293 11.13 8.39 -3.71
N GLU A 294 12.37 8.81 -4.04
CA GLU A 294 13.59 8.05 -3.74
C GLU A 294 13.80 7.75 -2.26
N LYS A 295 13.19 8.55 -1.38
CA LYS A 295 13.28 8.39 0.06
C LYS A 295 12.35 7.29 0.62
N TYR A 296 11.44 6.76 -0.19
CA TYR A 296 10.33 5.92 0.27
C TYR A 296 10.36 4.55 -0.39
N ALA A 297 10.33 3.49 0.42
CA ALA A 297 10.14 2.13 -0.08
C ALA A 297 8.65 1.74 -0.06
N PRO A 298 8.12 1.06 -1.11
CA PRO A 298 8.81 0.56 -2.31
C PRO A 298 8.86 1.54 -3.50
N ALA A 299 8.44 2.81 -3.37
CA ALA A 299 8.40 3.79 -4.47
C ALA A 299 9.78 4.05 -5.13
N ASN A 300 10.87 3.76 -4.41
CA ASN A 300 12.24 3.87 -4.90
C ASN A 300 12.74 2.65 -5.71
N VAL A 301 11.90 1.64 -5.92
CA VAL A 301 12.30 0.44 -6.70
C VAL A 301 12.20 0.73 -8.19
N ASN A 302 13.33 0.66 -8.88
CA ASN A 302 13.40 0.84 -10.32
C ASN A 302 13.60 -0.50 -11.05
N HIS A 303 12.64 -0.86 -11.91
CA HIS A 303 12.69 -2.03 -12.78
C HIS A 303 11.73 -1.87 -13.95
N ALA A 304 12.02 -2.47 -15.11
CA ALA A 304 11.23 -2.33 -16.33
C ALA A 304 9.75 -2.77 -16.22
N ASN A 305 9.39 -3.59 -15.25
CA ASN A 305 8.04 -4.06 -14.96
C ASN A 305 7.45 -3.46 -13.67
N VAL A 306 8.08 -2.42 -13.13
CA VAL A 306 7.63 -1.67 -11.94
C VAL A 306 7.34 -0.24 -12.39
N PHE A 307 6.18 0.28 -12.00
CA PHE A 307 5.72 1.63 -12.31
C PHE A 307 5.42 2.37 -11.01
N THR A 308 6.23 3.35 -10.67
CA THR A 308 5.98 4.28 -9.57
C THR A 308 5.07 5.40 -10.05
N VAL A 309 3.96 5.62 -9.33
CA VAL A 309 2.84 6.43 -9.81
C VAL A 309 2.63 7.66 -8.94
N SER A 310 2.77 8.85 -9.53
CA SER A 310 2.40 10.13 -8.91
C SER A 310 0.90 10.45 -9.10
N ALA A 311 0.41 11.45 -8.37
CA ALA A 311 -0.99 11.82 -8.38
C ALA A 311 -1.26 13.18 -8.99
N MET A 312 -2.38 13.31 -9.74
CA MET A 312 -2.91 14.57 -10.25
C MET A 312 -4.41 14.73 -9.94
N ASP A 313 -4.87 15.97 -10.04
CA ASP A 313 -6.29 16.33 -9.97
C ASP A 313 -7.02 16.13 -11.33
N GLN A 314 -8.35 16.35 -11.33
CA GLN A 314 -9.18 16.24 -12.52
C GLN A 314 -8.79 17.25 -13.64
N SER A 315 -8.13 18.35 -13.30
CA SER A 315 -7.68 19.39 -14.25
C SER A 315 -6.30 19.09 -14.81
N GLY A 316 -5.66 17.99 -14.40
CA GLY A 316 -4.33 17.57 -14.79
C GLY A 316 -3.22 18.35 -14.10
N ASN A 317 -3.47 18.95 -12.93
CA ASN A 317 -2.43 19.54 -12.11
C ASN A 317 -1.86 18.48 -11.16
N PHE A 318 -0.56 18.50 -10.96
CA PHE A 318 0.13 17.68 -9.97
C PHE A 318 -0.46 17.92 -8.58
N ALA A 319 -0.77 16.87 -7.83
CA ALA A 319 -1.33 17.00 -6.50
C ALA A 319 -0.23 17.43 -5.52
N SER A 320 -0.49 18.48 -4.71
CA SER A 320 0.53 19.07 -3.84
C SER A 320 1.10 18.12 -2.79
N PHE A 321 0.35 17.08 -2.44
CA PHE A 321 0.82 16.01 -1.54
C PHE A 321 1.69 14.98 -2.24
N SER A 322 1.57 14.79 -3.58
CA SER A 322 2.24 13.70 -4.27
C SER A 322 3.75 13.82 -4.18
N ASN A 323 4.41 12.69 -3.90
CA ASN A 323 5.84 12.58 -4.09
C ASN A 323 6.18 12.62 -5.58
N PHE A 324 7.38 13.07 -5.89
CA PHE A 324 7.90 13.35 -7.23
C PHE A 324 9.34 12.84 -7.38
N GLY A 325 9.94 13.03 -8.53
CA GLY A 325 11.37 12.77 -8.76
C GLY A 325 11.66 11.62 -9.71
N PRO A 326 12.95 11.28 -9.92
CA PRO A 326 13.39 10.43 -11.02
C PRO A 326 12.96 8.96 -10.93
N THR A 327 12.40 8.53 -9.81
CA THR A 327 11.84 7.17 -9.66
C THR A 327 10.36 7.10 -10.05
N VAL A 328 9.71 8.24 -10.29
CA VAL A 328 8.32 8.27 -10.78
C VAL A 328 8.32 8.01 -12.28
N ASP A 329 7.51 7.05 -12.72
CA ASP A 329 7.44 6.66 -14.14
C ASP A 329 6.25 7.28 -14.84
N ILE A 330 5.15 7.54 -14.11
CA ILE A 330 3.86 7.92 -14.70
C ILE A 330 2.96 8.58 -13.66
N CYS A 331 2.09 9.49 -14.10
CA CYS A 331 1.11 10.17 -13.28
C CYS A 331 -0.31 9.67 -13.59
N ALA A 332 -1.17 9.57 -12.56
CA ALA A 332 -2.58 9.23 -12.74
C ALA A 332 -3.49 10.03 -11.81
N TYR A 333 -4.82 9.91 -11.99
CA TYR A 333 -5.80 10.61 -11.17
C TYR A 333 -5.78 10.10 -9.72
N GLY A 334 -5.49 10.99 -8.76
CA GLY A 334 -5.38 10.65 -7.35
C GLY A 334 -6.18 11.55 -6.40
N VAL A 335 -6.95 12.53 -6.93
CA VAL A 335 -7.67 13.50 -6.11
C VAL A 335 -9.18 13.30 -6.23
N ARG A 336 -9.87 13.07 -5.09
CA ARG A 336 -11.32 12.84 -5.00
C ARG A 336 -11.80 11.70 -5.90
N ILE A 337 -11.18 10.56 -5.77
CA ILE A 337 -11.48 9.35 -6.53
C ILE A 337 -12.56 8.55 -5.79
N THR A 338 -13.69 8.35 -6.43
CA THR A 338 -14.79 7.56 -5.89
C THR A 338 -14.67 6.11 -6.28
N SER A 339 -14.78 5.20 -5.29
CA SER A 339 -14.68 3.76 -5.48
C SER A 339 -15.45 2.99 -4.40
N THR A 340 -15.43 1.66 -4.48
CA THR A 340 -16.00 0.73 -3.48
C THR A 340 -15.42 0.98 -2.08
N TYR A 341 -16.19 0.67 -1.05
CA TYR A 341 -15.79 0.80 0.35
C TYR A 341 -16.51 -0.25 1.20
N LEU A 342 -16.12 -0.40 2.46
CA LEU A 342 -16.63 -1.41 3.37
C LEU A 342 -18.16 -1.52 3.40
N ASN A 343 -18.65 -2.76 3.57
CA ASN A 343 -20.06 -3.10 3.73
C ASN A 343 -20.90 -2.74 2.50
N GLY A 344 -20.38 -3.00 1.31
CA GLY A 344 -21.08 -2.74 0.06
C GLY A 344 -21.29 -1.25 -0.25
N ARG A 345 -20.53 -0.36 0.42
CA ARG A 345 -20.65 1.10 0.25
C ARG A 345 -19.60 1.64 -0.73
N TYR A 346 -19.62 2.95 -0.92
CA TYR A 346 -18.71 3.69 -1.77
C TYR A 346 -18.21 4.93 -1.05
N ALA A 347 -16.97 5.31 -1.30
CA ALA A 347 -16.35 6.50 -0.71
C ALA A 347 -15.49 7.24 -1.75
N SER A 348 -15.14 8.48 -1.46
CA SER A 348 -14.20 9.27 -2.25
C SER A 348 -12.95 9.53 -1.44
N LEU A 349 -11.79 9.12 -1.97
CA LEU A 349 -10.50 9.29 -1.32
C LEU A 349 -9.52 10.06 -2.20
N SER A 350 -8.47 10.60 -1.60
CA SER A 350 -7.36 11.24 -2.31
C SER A 350 -6.01 10.70 -1.83
N GLY A 351 -5.06 10.54 -2.74
CA GLY A 351 -3.72 10.02 -2.49
C GLY A 351 -3.08 9.45 -3.74
N THR A 352 -1.77 9.28 -3.75
CA THR A 352 -1.08 8.46 -4.75
C THR A 352 -1.56 7.00 -4.68
N SER A 353 -2.08 6.58 -3.53
CA SER A 353 -2.80 5.32 -3.33
C SER A 353 -4.00 5.14 -4.26
N MET A 354 -4.66 6.23 -4.68
CA MET A 354 -5.76 6.19 -5.65
C MET A 354 -5.27 6.32 -7.08
N ALA A 355 -4.11 6.93 -7.30
CA ALA A 355 -3.49 7.03 -8.63
C ALA A 355 -2.94 5.67 -9.11
N SER A 356 -2.19 4.97 -8.27
CA SER A 356 -1.57 3.68 -8.57
C SER A 356 -2.56 2.63 -9.11
N PRO A 357 -3.76 2.41 -8.54
CA PRO A 357 -4.69 1.41 -9.06
C PRO A 357 -5.25 1.73 -10.46
N HIS A 358 -5.28 2.98 -10.91
CA HIS A 358 -5.59 3.30 -12.31
C HIS A 358 -4.55 2.68 -13.24
N VAL A 359 -3.26 2.84 -12.89
CA VAL A 359 -2.16 2.25 -13.64
C VAL A 359 -2.21 0.73 -13.56
N ALA A 360 -2.51 0.15 -12.39
CA ALA A 360 -2.68 -1.30 -12.25
C ALA A 360 -3.77 -1.85 -13.18
N GLY A 361 -4.91 -1.17 -13.28
CA GLY A 361 -5.98 -1.53 -14.21
C GLY A 361 -5.54 -1.45 -15.67
N LEU A 362 -4.82 -0.40 -16.06
CA LEU A 362 -4.26 -0.26 -17.41
C LEU A 362 -3.24 -1.36 -17.73
N LEU A 363 -2.37 -1.71 -16.78
CA LEU A 363 -1.42 -2.82 -16.92
C LEU A 363 -2.10 -4.16 -17.14
N LEU A 364 -3.23 -4.43 -16.48
CA LEU A 364 -4.03 -5.65 -16.71
C LEU A 364 -4.56 -5.73 -18.14
N ILE A 365 -5.01 -4.60 -18.70
CA ILE A 365 -5.61 -4.55 -20.04
C ILE A 365 -4.54 -4.54 -21.13
N ARG A 366 -3.51 -3.70 -20.98
CA ARG A 366 -2.51 -3.39 -22.04
C ARG A 366 -1.18 -4.08 -21.83
N GLY A 367 -0.95 -4.69 -20.67
CA GLY A 367 0.38 -5.13 -20.29
C GLY A 367 1.30 -3.92 -20.04
N ARG A 368 2.58 -4.11 -20.23
CA ARG A 368 3.60 -3.09 -19.93
C ARG A 368 3.48 -1.79 -20.75
N THR A 369 2.87 -1.84 -21.92
CA THR A 369 2.75 -0.66 -22.80
C THR A 369 1.47 0.10 -22.48
N ILE A 370 1.54 0.99 -21.48
CA ILE A 370 0.44 1.87 -21.11
C ILE A 370 0.40 3.06 -22.08
N PRO A 371 -0.76 3.38 -22.67
CA PRO A 371 -0.90 4.62 -23.43
C PRO A 371 -0.79 5.82 -22.49
N THR A 372 -0.21 6.92 -23.00
CA THR A 372 -0.08 8.17 -22.25
C THR A 372 -0.73 9.32 -23.00
N ASN A 373 -1.33 10.26 -22.27
CA ASN A 373 -2.04 11.42 -22.82
C ASN A 373 -1.44 12.73 -22.29
N GLY A 374 -0.30 13.15 -22.87
CA GLY A 374 0.39 14.37 -22.47
C GLY A 374 1.15 14.22 -21.15
N PHE A 375 1.35 15.34 -20.49
CA PHE A 375 2.14 15.45 -19.26
C PHE A 375 1.37 16.20 -18.18
N VAL A 376 1.62 15.86 -16.92
CA VAL A 376 1.04 16.55 -15.78
C VAL A 376 1.55 18.01 -15.72
N LYS A 377 0.69 18.91 -15.23
CA LYS A 377 1.03 20.33 -15.07
C LYS A 377 1.57 20.58 -13.65
N ASN A 378 2.45 21.57 -13.54
CA ASN A 378 2.98 22.04 -12.26
C ASN A 378 3.73 20.96 -11.46
N ASP A 379 4.41 20.07 -12.13
CA ASP A 379 5.31 19.10 -11.51
C ASP A 379 6.45 19.83 -10.78
N PRO A 380 6.67 19.58 -9.49
CA PRO A 380 7.61 20.37 -8.68
C PRO A 380 9.08 20.16 -9.02
N ASP A 381 9.48 19.03 -9.64
CA ASP A 381 10.87 18.79 -10.03
C ASP A 381 11.22 19.36 -11.40
N GLY A 382 10.25 19.87 -12.14
CA GLY A 382 10.43 20.45 -13.47
C GLY A 382 10.57 19.43 -14.60
N THR A 383 10.39 18.14 -14.32
CA THR A 383 10.38 17.04 -15.30
C THR A 383 8.99 16.40 -15.32
N PRO A 384 8.00 16.97 -16.03
CA PRO A 384 6.62 16.54 -15.92
C PRO A 384 6.42 15.07 -16.27
N ASP A 385 5.73 14.34 -15.37
CA ASP A 385 5.40 12.94 -15.55
C ASP A 385 4.39 12.73 -16.68
N PRO A 386 4.53 11.67 -17.51
CA PRO A 386 3.52 11.32 -18.50
C PRO A 386 2.22 10.89 -17.83
N ILE A 387 1.08 11.34 -18.35
CA ILE A 387 -0.26 10.98 -17.81
C ILE A 387 -0.68 9.62 -18.33
N ALA A 388 -1.01 8.68 -17.43
CA ALA A 388 -1.55 7.37 -17.77
C ALA A 388 -2.96 7.46 -18.36
N GLY A 389 -3.19 6.75 -19.46
CA GLY A 389 -4.49 6.70 -20.14
C GLY A 389 -4.48 7.44 -21.47
N GLY A 390 -5.60 7.35 -22.18
CA GLY A 390 -5.78 7.86 -23.52
C GLY A 390 -6.42 6.81 -24.44
N GLU A 391 -6.80 7.23 -25.64
CA GLU A 391 -7.42 6.33 -26.65
C GLU A 391 -6.48 5.26 -27.17
#